data_8196c201087c6a5e01f461c2aa87dcbf
#
_entry.id   8196c201087c6a5e01f461c2aa87dcbf
#
_cell.length_a   1.000
_cell.length_b   1.000
_cell.length_c   1.000
_cell.angle_alpha   90.00
_cell.angle_beta   90.00
_cell.angle_gamma   90.00
#
_symmetry.space_group_name_H-M   'P 1'
#
loop_
_entity.id
_entity.type
_entity.pdbx_description
1 polymer ?
#
loop_
_entity_poly.entity_id
_entity_poly.type
_entity_poly.pdbx_seq_one_letter_code
_entity_poly.pdbx_strand_id
1 'polypeptide(L)'
;GAWGLFYSVSSEEPDYYIRSRLENVTRTPLNQQTLQNGLALLQLDPLIKTIQAELTPGSTDGKSVLLVNLEEAKALSVEVSTDNYRPQNIGSYEGTIALSHGNVLGWGDKFSGEYSITEGLNLYNLHYNLPINPMDGRIGLHYWNTDSKITETLFNIFDIRNQTETLGVEYRQPIYRTLQTEWTLGLNLDIRNNRSSLEGVSFCFSQPCIDGKTNLTVLRFSQEWLNRTPNQVFAARSQLNFGINAFDSTVVNIEPNQEFFSWLGQFQFVNRFSNNWLLLGRFYAQIAGDPLPIIEQFSLGGIDTVRGYAKNEIVTDNALLGSLELRIPLTQDPEVLQITSFVEGGTGWNNLLPDPDPATLGGIGLGLRWLVANGLTVRLDYGIPLVSVDNSGNSLQEQGVYFSVRYRKAF
;
A
#
# COMPACT_ATOMS: atom_id res chain seq x y z
N GLY A 1 28.26 -17.82 -34.54
CA GLY A 1 28.18 -19.11 -33.90
C GLY A 1 27.14 -19.08 -32.82
N ALA A 2 26.20 -20.01 -32.80
CA ALA A 2 25.13 -20.05 -31.78
C ALA A 2 25.77 -20.54 -30.47
N TRP A 3 25.76 -19.68 -29.45
CA TRP A 3 26.19 -20.00 -28.11
C TRP A 3 25.01 -20.65 -27.39
N GLY A 4 25.16 -21.92 -26.98
CA GLY A 4 24.17 -22.59 -26.14
C GLY A 4 24.57 -22.42 -24.68
N LEU A 5 23.66 -22.01 -23.81
CA LEU A 5 23.86 -22.02 -22.37
C LEU A 5 23.14 -23.22 -21.76
N PHE A 6 23.82 -23.91 -20.85
CA PHE A 6 23.22 -24.88 -19.95
C PHE A 6 23.26 -24.29 -18.54
N TYR A 7 22.16 -24.43 -17.78
CA TYR A 7 22.11 -24.01 -16.41
C TYR A 7 22.18 -25.19 -15.46
N SER A 8 22.84 -25.00 -14.34
CA SER A 8 22.64 -25.80 -13.15
C SER A 8 22.25 -24.81 -12.04
N VAL A 9 21.04 -24.89 -11.55
CA VAL A 9 20.57 -24.11 -10.41
C VAL A 9 20.57 -25.06 -9.22
N SER A 10 21.32 -24.74 -8.18
CA SER A 10 21.25 -25.41 -6.88
C SER A 10 20.35 -24.59 -5.97
N SER A 11 19.06 -24.94 -5.94
CA SER A 11 18.07 -24.39 -5.02
C SER A 11 17.12 -25.51 -4.60
N GLU A 12 16.50 -25.39 -3.45
CA GLU A 12 15.42 -26.29 -2.98
C GLU A 12 14.10 -26.03 -3.72
N GLU A 13 13.98 -24.91 -4.43
CA GLU A 13 12.79 -24.44 -5.11
C GLU A 13 12.69 -24.88 -6.57
N PRO A 14 11.48 -24.91 -7.15
CA PRO A 14 11.28 -25.27 -8.56
C PRO A 14 12.11 -24.37 -9.47
N ASP A 15 12.99 -24.98 -10.22
CA ASP A 15 13.88 -24.39 -11.22
C ASP A 15 13.20 -23.40 -12.18
N TYR A 16 11.88 -23.52 -12.37
CA TYR A 16 11.14 -22.74 -13.37
C TYR A 16 11.11 -21.23 -13.11
N TYR A 17 10.90 -20.81 -11.85
CA TYR A 17 10.80 -19.38 -11.51
C TYR A 17 12.10 -18.62 -11.82
N ILE A 18 13.21 -19.14 -11.38
CA ILE A 18 14.54 -18.54 -11.60
C ILE A 18 14.99 -18.73 -13.03
N ARG A 19 14.81 -19.94 -13.57
CA ARG A 19 15.22 -20.29 -14.93
C ARG A 19 14.56 -19.41 -15.98
N SER A 20 13.26 -19.19 -15.90
CA SER A 20 12.52 -18.36 -16.86
C SER A 20 13.02 -16.92 -16.90
N ARG A 21 13.48 -16.37 -15.77
CA ARG A 21 14.06 -15.04 -15.68
C ARG A 21 15.47 -14.98 -16.22
N LEU A 22 16.29 -16.01 -15.97
CA LEU A 22 17.64 -16.13 -16.52
C LEU A 22 17.63 -16.31 -18.04
N GLU A 23 16.69 -17.07 -18.60
CA GLU A 23 16.55 -17.26 -20.04
C GLU A 23 16.36 -15.96 -20.80
N ASN A 24 15.69 -14.97 -20.22
CA ASN A 24 15.53 -13.67 -20.85
C ASN A 24 16.85 -12.89 -21.01
N VAL A 25 17.80 -13.08 -20.11
CA VAL A 25 19.07 -12.32 -20.07
C VAL A 25 20.23 -13.11 -20.65
N THR A 26 20.01 -14.38 -20.96
CA THR A 26 21.01 -15.30 -21.54
C THR A 26 20.77 -15.58 -23.04
N ARG A 27 19.94 -14.79 -23.71
CA ARG A 27 19.67 -14.91 -25.16
C ARG A 27 20.96 -14.78 -25.97
N THR A 28 21.01 -15.49 -27.09
CA THR A 28 22.13 -15.47 -28.02
C THR A 28 22.05 -14.26 -29.00
N PRO A 29 23.16 -13.55 -29.27
CA PRO A 29 24.48 -13.75 -28.66
C PRO A 29 24.51 -13.24 -27.22
N LEU A 30 25.22 -13.97 -26.33
CA LEU A 30 25.35 -13.59 -24.91
C LEU A 30 26.08 -12.25 -24.79
N ASN A 31 25.46 -11.33 -24.09
CA ASN A 31 26.03 -10.02 -23.74
C ASN A 31 26.33 -9.98 -22.25
N GLN A 32 27.60 -9.75 -21.91
CA GLN A 32 28.05 -9.72 -20.51
C GLN A 32 27.30 -8.66 -19.68
N GLN A 33 27.07 -7.48 -20.22
CA GLN A 33 26.35 -6.40 -19.52
C GLN A 33 24.89 -6.78 -19.28
N THR A 34 24.23 -7.41 -20.24
CA THR A 34 22.84 -7.87 -20.11
C THR A 34 22.73 -8.96 -19.04
N LEU A 35 23.69 -9.89 -19.01
CA LEU A 35 23.74 -10.93 -17.98
C LEU A 35 23.94 -10.33 -16.58
N GLN A 36 24.94 -9.43 -16.43
CA GLN A 36 25.20 -8.76 -15.14
C GLN A 36 23.98 -7.97 -14.65
N ASN A 37 23.34 -7.21 -15.52
CA ASN A 37 22.13 -6.46 -15.19
C ASN A 37 20.97 -7.39 -14.78
N GLY A 38 20.81 -8.51 -15.47
CA GLY A 38 19.78 -9.50 -15.14
C GLY A 38 20.01 -10.19 -13.81
N LEU A 39 21.23 -10.58 -13.49
CA LEU A 39 21.59 -11.12 -12.19
C LEU A 39 21.40 -10.09 -11.07
N ALA A 40 21.76 -8.84 -11.30
CA ALA A 40 21.54 -7.76 -10.35
C ALA A 40 20.04 -7.45 -10.15
N LEU A 41 19.21 -7.59 -11.20
CA LEU A 41 17.74 -7.48 -11.05
C LEU A 41 17.18 -8.66 -10.25
N LEU A 42 17.69 -9.88 -10.44
CA LEU A 42 17.30 -11.03 -9.61
C LEU A 42 17.70 -10.85 -8.16
N GLN A 43 18.87 -10.24 -7.86
CA GLN A 43 19.27 -9.93 -6.48
C GLN A 43 18.32 -8.96 -5.77
N LEU A 44 17.49 -8.20 -6.50
CA LEU A 44 16.44 -7.35 -5.92
C LEU A 44 15.15 -8.11 -5.62
N ASP A 45 15.06 -9.38 -6.03
CA ASP A 45 13.89 -10.20 -5.73
C ASP A 45 13.85 -10.53 -4.23
N PRO A 46 12.73 -10.27 -3.53
CA PRO A 46 12.62 -10.53 -2.10
C PRO A 46 12.71 -12.01 -1.71
N LEU A 47 12.57 -12.94 -2.66
CA LEU A 47 12.75 -14.37 -2.44
C LEU A 47 14.21 -14.79 -2.44
N ILE A 48 15.12 -13.94 -2.93
CA ILE A 48 16.54 -14.25 -3.07
C ILE A 48 17.34 -13.47 -2.02
N LYS A 49 18.02 -14.19 -1.13
CA LYS A 49 18.93 -13.59 -0.16
C LYS A 49 20.29 -13.28 -0.79
N THR A 50 20.89 -14.25 -1.49
CA THR A 50 22.13 -14.07 -2.24
C THR A 50 22.09 -14.83 -3.56
N ILE A 51 22.75 -14.28 -4.59
CA ILE A 51 22.95 -14.94 -5.88
C ILE A 51 24.42 -14.87 -6.25
N GLN A 52 24.98 -16.02 -6.62
CA GLN A 52 26.35 -16.15 -7.14
C GLN A 52 26.28 -16.84 -8.49
N ALA A 53 26.92 -16.27 -9.49
CA ALA A 53 26.91 -16.80 -10.84
C ALA A 53 28.34 -16.90 -11.39
N GLU A 54 28.68 -18.07 -11.96
CA GLU A 54 29.94 -18.33 -12.59
C GLU A 54 29.72 -18.81 -14.02
N LEU A 55 30.46 -18.24 -14.96
CA LEU A 55 30.43 -18.64 -16.36
C LEU A 55 31.64 -19.56 -16.66
N THR A 56 31.37 -20.82 -16.99
CA THR A 56 32.38 -21.82 -17.29
C THR A 56 32.33 -22.23 -18.76
N PRO A 57 33.46 -22.69 -19.37
CA PRO A 57 33.44 -23.26 -20.71
C PRO A 57 32.51 -24.46 -20.81
N GLY A 58 31.70 -24.51 -21.84
CA GLY A 58 30.87 -25.69 -22.12
C GLY A 58 31.66 -26.85 -22.77
N SER A 59 31.04 -28.00 -22.87
CA SER A 59 31.60 -29.20 -23.48
C SER A 59 31.73 -29.11 -25.02
N THR A 60 31.21 -28.07 -25.64
CA THR A 60 31.25 -27.84 -27.08
C THR A 60 31.84 -26.47 -27.36
N ASP A 61 32.70 -26.37 -28.38
CA ASP A 61 33.29 -25.10 -28.80
C ASP A 61 32.21 -24.04 -29.06
N GLY A 62 32.42 -22.85 -28.49
CA GLY A 62 31.49 -21.75 -28.61
C GLY A 62 30.27 -21.83 -27.70
N LYS A 63 30.22 -22.75 -26.75
CA LYS A 63 29.19 -22.81 -25.70
C LYS A 63 29.78 -22.53 -24.33
N SER A 64 29.00 -21.92 -23.45
CA SER A 64 29.33 -21.67 -22.04
C SER A 64 28.25 -22.24 -21.15
N VAL A 65 28.60 -22.61 -19.93
CA VAL A 65 27.67 -23.03 -18.88
C VAL A 65 27.65 -21.93 -17.82
N LEU A 66 26.44 -21.43 -17.48
CA LEU A 66 26.23 -20.55 -16.38
C LEU A 66 25.82 -21.36 -15.14
N LEU A 67 26.69 -21.40 -14.15
CA LEU A 67 26.41 -21.99 -12.84
C LEU A 67 25.85 -20.91 -11.94
N VAL A 68 24.66 -21.11 -11.39
CA VAL A 68 24.00 -20.15 -10.51
C VAL A 68 23.70 -20.82 -9.17
N ASN A 69 24.31 -20.32 -8.11
CA ASN A 69 24.04 -20.72 -6.74
C ASN A 69 23.18 -19.65 -6.07
N LEU A 70 22.07 -20.06 -5.51
CA LEU A 70 21.10 -19.20 -4.84
C LEU A 70 20.99 -19.59 -3.38
N GLU A 71 20.92 -18.57 -2.52
CA GLU A 71 20.46 -18.70 -1.15
C GLU A 71 19.11 -17.99 -1.06
N GLU A 72 18.10 -18.73 -0.62
CA GLU A 72 16.73 -18.22 -0.52
C GLU A 72 16.58 -17.32 0.72
N ALA A 73 15.72 -16.32 0.60
CA ALA A 73 15.31 -15.52 1.74
C ALA A 73 14.30 -16.29 2.58
N LYS A 74 14.15 -15.89 3.84
CA LYS A 74 13.12 -16.46 4.72
C LYS A 74 11.73 -16.20 4.14
N ALA A 75 10.98 -17.26 3.90
CA ALA A 75 9.71 -17.18 3.20
C ALA A 75 8.57 -16.66 4.08
N LEU A 76 8.54 -17.07 5.35
CA LEU A 76 7.48 -16.71 6.30
C LEU A 76 7.85 -15.46 7.09
N SER A 77 6.95 -14.50 7.17
CA SER A 77 7.05 -13.33 8.06
C SER A 77 5.76 -13.17 8.86
N VAL A 78 5.92 -12.96 10.16
CA VAL A 78 4.82 -12.66 11.07
C VAL A 78 5.06 -11.28 11.68
N GLU A 79 4.03 -10.46 11.70
CA GLU A 79 4.04 -9.13 12.31
C GLU A 79 2.88 -9.00 13.30
N VAL A 80 3.17 -8.41 14.46
CA VAL A 80 2.16 -8.03 15.45
C VAL A 80 2.37 -6.54 15.74
N SER A 81 1.30 -5.78 15.68
CA SER A 81 1.36 -4.34 15.96
C SER A 81 0.17 -3.85 16.76
N THR A 82 0.38 -2.72 17.42
CA THR A 82 -0.68 -1.93 18.03
C THR A 82 -0.42 -0.45 17.76
N ASP A 83 -1.47 0.30 17.54
CA ASP A 83 -1.42 1.74 17.28
C ASP A 83 -2.74 2.43 17.65
N ASN A 84 -2.79 3.74 17.46
CA ASN A 84 -4.00 4.54 17.65
C ASN A 84 -4.44 5.26 16.37
N TYR A 85 -4.36 4.60 15.21
CA TYR A 85 -4.53 5.23 13.90
C TYR A 85 -5.96 5.13 13.33
N ARG A 86 -6.86 4.42 14.00
CA ARG A 86 -8.27 4.29 13.58
C ARG A 86 -9.12 5.47 14.03
N PRO A 87 -10.23 5.79 13.31
CA PRO A 87 -11.17 6.79 13.76
C PRO A 87 -11.75 6.47 15.14
N GLN A 88 -12.00 7.50 15.94
CA GLN A 88 -12.47 7.35 17.32
C GLN A 88 -13.85 6.68 17.40
N ASN A 89 -14.74 6.96 16.45
CA ASN A 89 -16.10 6.44 16.44
C ASN A 89 -16.21 4.90 16.37
N ILE A 90 -15.14 4.22 15.98
CA ILE A 90 -15.02 2.74 15.96
C ILE A 90 -13.92 2.22 16.88
N GLY A 91 -13.38 3.08 17.74
CA GLY A 91 -12.24 2.80 18.63
C GLY A 91 -10.91 3.05 17.96
N SER A 92 -10.16 4.04 18.48
CA SER A 92 -8.90 4.49 17.87
C SER A 92 -7.73 3.52 18.09
N TYR A 93 -7.76 2.71 19.13
CA TYR A 93 -6.70 1.73 19.42
C TYR A 93 -6.91 0.45 18.62
N GLU A 94 -5.93 0.10 17.81
CA GLU A 94 -5.95 -1.08 16.96
C GLU A 94 -4.90 -2.09 17.39
N GLY A 95 -5.27 -3.37 17.38
CA GLY A 95 -4.35 -4.50 17.44
C GLY A 95 -4.37 -5.24 16.11
N THR A 96 -3.19 -5.50 15.51
CA THR A 96 -3.07 -6.18 14.22
C THR A 96 -2.11 -7.35 14.30
N ILE A 97 -2.50 -8.46 13.67
CA ILE A 97 -1.61 -9.57 13.35
C ILE A 97 -1.59 -9.76 11.84
N ALA A 98 -0.39 -9.76 11.25
CA ALA A 98 -0.20 -9.98 9.84
C ALA A 98 0.77 -11.14 9.59
N LEU A 99 0.47 -11.94 8.57
CA LEU A 99 1.27 -13.07 8.12
C LEU A 99 1.53 -12.90 6.63
N SER A 100 2.75 -13.11 6.19
CA SER A 100 3.08 -13.20 4.77
C SER A 100 4.00 -14.36 4.50
N HIS A 101 3.74 -15.07 3.41
CA HIS A 101 4.58 -16.16 2.92
C HIS A 101 4.89 -15.89 1.46
N GLY A 102 6.18 -15.75 1.14
CA GLY A 102 6.67 -15.76 -0.23
C GLY A 102 6.86 -17.21 -0.68
N ASN A 103 6.46 -17.49 -1.94
CA ASN A 103 6.68 -18.79 -2.57
C ASN A 103 5.93 -19.96 -1.92
N VAL A 104 4.60 -19.83 -1.75
CA VAL A 104 3.72 -20.84 -1.15
C VAL A 104 3.68 -22.12 -1.99
N LEU A 105 3.56 -21.97 -3.32
CA LEU A 105 3.47 -23.08 -4.29
C LEU A 105 4.79 -23.35 -5.01
N GLY A 106 5.86 -22.61 -4.71
CA GLY A 106 7.13 -22.76 -5.38
C GLY A 106 7.23 -22.02 -6.74
N TRP A 107 6.30 -21.15 -7.06
CA TRP A 107 6.25 -20.42 -8.34
C TRP A 107 6.63 -18.94 -8.21
N GLY A 108 7.16 -18.55 -7.06
CA GLY A 108 7.43 -17.15 -6.73
C GLY A 108 6.16 -16.38 -6.36
N ASP A 109 5.14 -17.09 -5.97
CA ASP A 109 3.86 -16.58 -5.53
C ASP A 109 3.95 -16.02 -4.10
N LYS A 110 3.02 -15.15 -3.74
CA LYS A 110 3.00 -14.54 -2.41
C LYS A 110 1.58 -14.56 -1.86
N PHE A 111 1.45 -15.08 -0.66
CA PHE A 111 0.26 -14.94 0.17
C PHE A 111 0.51 -13.91 1.28
N SER A 112 -0.47 -13.08 1.58
CA SER A 112 -0.51 -12.25 2.79
C SER A 112 -1.90 -12.24 3.38
N GLY A 113 -1.97 -12.34 4.71
CA GLY A 113 -3.19 -12.25 5.48
C GLY A 113 -2.99 -11.30 6.66
N GLU A 114 -4.00 -10.51 6.97
CA GLU A 114 -4.02 -9.57 8.07
C GLU A 114 -5.36 -9.66 8.79
N TYR A 115 -5.31 -9.62 10.10
CA TYR A 115 -6.46 -9.45 10.96
C TYR A 115 -6.23 -8.26 11.89
N SER A 116 -7.15 -7.32 11.89
CA SER A 116 -7.12 -6.13 12.74
C SER A 116 -8.39 -6.01 13.56
N ILE A 117 -8.25 -5.57 14.80
CA ILE A 117 -9.34 -5.41 15.75
C ILE A 117 -9.23 -4.09 16.50
N THR A 118 -10.36 -3.40 16.66
CA THR A 118 -10.56 -2.31 17.63
C THR A 118 -11.77 -2.61 18.51
N GLU A 119 -12.20 -1.65 19.32
CA GLU A 119 -13.43 -1.77 20.10
C GLU A 119 -14.68 -1.99 19.23
N GLY A 120 -14.74 -1.35 18.07
CA GLY A 120 -15.87 -1.38 17.15
C GLY A 120 -15.53 -1.89 15.74
N LEU A 121 -14.38 -2.51 15.49
CA LEU A 121 -13.98 -2.96 14.16
C LEU A 121 -13.38 -4.36 14.22
N ASN A 122 -13.81 -5.21 13.30
CA ASN A 122 -13.10 -6.41 12.89
C ASN A 122 -12.78 -6.31 11.40
N LEU A 123 -11.52 -6.50 11.04
CA LEU A 123 -11.04 -6.40 9.67
C LEU A 123 -10.23 -7.64 9.29
N TYR A 124 -10.54 -8.21 8.14
CA TYR A 124 -9.78 -9.28 7.51
C TYR A 124 -9.33 -8.80 6.13
N ASN A 125 -8.05 -8.97 5.83
CA ASN A 125 -7.46 -8.66 4.54
C ASN A 125 -6.62 -9.84 4.08
N LEU A 126 -6.97 -10.43 2.93
CA LEU A 126 -6.28 -11.56 2.34
C LEU A 126 -5.86 -11.17 0.92
N HIS A 127 -4.62 -11.46 0.57
CA HIS A 127 -4.09 -11.16 -0.74
C HIS A 127 -3.18 -12.30 -1.24
N TYR A 128 -3.38 -12.75 -2.47
CA TYR A 128 -2.56 -13.76 -3.13
C TYR A 128 -2.11 -13.26 -4.49
N ASN A 129 -0.81 -13.32 -4.76
CA ASN A 129 -0.19 -12.89 -6.00
C ASN A 129 0.60 -14.02 -6.63
N LEU A 130 0.38 -14.24 -7.92
CA LEU A 130 1.06 -15.24 -8.74
C LEU A 130 1.81 -14.56 -9.89
N PRO A 131 3.13 -14.72 -10.03
CA PRO A 131 3.84 -14.29 -11.22
C PRO A 131 3.48 -15.19 -12.40
N ILE A 132 3.19 -14.59 -13.56
CA ILE A 132 2.72 -15.29 -14.75
C ILE A 132 3.67 -15.21 -15.93
N ASN A 133 4.71 -14.38 -15.84
CA ASN A 133 5.71 -14.27 -16.89
C ASN A 133 7.10 -13.85 -16.35
N PRO A 134 8.17 -14.04 -17.15
CA PRO A 134 9.55 -13.72 -16.75
C PRO A 134 9.83 -12.23 -16.53
N MET A 135 8.96 -11.33 -17.00
CA MET A 135 9.05 -9.87 -16.76
C MET A 135 8.39 -9.46 -15.44
N ASP A 136 8.03 -10.44 -14.59
CA ASP A 136 7.35 -10.25 -13.32
C ASP A 136 5.93 -9.67 -13.44
N GLY A 137 5.25 -9.99 -14.57
CA GLY A 137 3.81 -9.79 -14.67
C GLY A 137 3.10 -10.69 -13.67
N ARG A 138 2.13 -10.13 -12.90
CA ARG A 138 1.45 -10.82 -11.80
C ARG A 138 -0.05 -10.71 -11.93
N ILE A 139 -0.73 -11.81 -11.60
CA ILE A 139 -2.16 -11.80 -11.31
C ILE A 139 -2.33 -11.92 -9.80
N GLY A 140 -3.21 -11.09 -9.23
CA GLY A 140 -3.53 -11.08 -7.82
C GLY A 140 -5.02 -11.31 -7.59
N LEU A 141 -5.33 -11.92 -6.45
CA LEU A 141 -6.66 -11.99 -5.87
C LEU A 141 -6.61 -11.35 -4.50
N HIS A 142 -7.58 -10.51 -4.17
CA HIS A 142 -7.70 -9.97 -2.83
C HIS A 142 -9.14 -10.04 -2.32
N TYR A 143 -9.23 -10.26 -1.03
CA TYR A 143 -10.48 -10.26 -0.28
C TYR A 143 -10.31 -9.38 0.96
N TRP A 144 -11.19 -8.41 1.10
CA TRP A 144 -11.24 -7.53 2.25
C TRP A 144 -12.64 -7.59 2.86
N ASN A 145 -12.70 -7.81 4.16
CA ASN A 145 -13.93 -7.76 4.92
C ASN A 145 -13.76 -6.87 6.14
N THR A 146 -14.69 -5.94 6.33
CA THR A 146 -14.78 -5.11 7.54
C THR A 146 -16.16 -5.25 8.13
N ASP A 147 -16.23 -5.48 9.44
CA ASP A 147 -17.44 -5.38 10.24
C ASP A 147 -17.21 -4.31 11.30
N SER A 148 -17.95 -3.22 11.24
CA SER A 148 -17.78 -2.09 12.12
C SER A 148 -19.08 -1.70 12.82
N LYS A 149 -18.93 -1.28 14.07
CA LYS A 149 -19.98 -0.74 14.93
C LYS A 149 -19.50 0.58 15.52
N ILE A 150 -20.37 1.59 15.53
CA ILE A 150 -20.07 2.84 16.23
C ILE A 150 -20.13 2.62 17.73
N THR A 151 -18.99 2.91 18.42
CA THR A 151 -18.79 2.72 19.86
C THR A 151 -18.76 4.04 20.63
N GLU A 152 -18.72 5.17 19.92
CA GLU A 152 -18.72 6.49 20.53
C GLU A 152 -19.96 6.72 21.41
N THR A 153 -19.75 7.22 22.63
CA THR A 153 -20.76 7.26 23.71
C THR A 153 -22.07 7.94 23.34
N LEU A 154 -22.04 8.96 22.48
CA LEU A 154 -23.25 9.67 22.04
C LEU A 154 -24.08 8.89 21.02
N PHE A 155 -23.46 7.99 20.26
CA PHE A 155 -24.06 7.30 19.12
C PHE A 155 -24.21 5.79 19.32
N ASN A 156 -23.57 5.22 20.34
CA ASN A 156 -23.59 3.77 20.58
C ASN A 156 -24.99 3.22 20.87
N ILE A 157 -25.89 4.06 21.40
CA ILE A 157 -27.29 3.71 21.67
C ILE A 157 -28.07 3.36 20.42
N PHE A 158 -27.68 3.88 19.25
CA PHE A 158 -28.36 3.66 17.96
C PHE A 158 -27.89 2.38 17.26
N ASP A 159 -26.96 1.61 17.82
CA ASP A 159 -26.39 0.37 17.24
C ASP A 159 -26.13 0.49 15.72
N ILE A 160 -25.43 1.57 15.33
CA ILE A 160 -25.05 1.80 13.93
C ILE A 160 -23.98 0.81 13.54
N ARG A 161 -24.26 -0.01 12.52
CA ARG A 161 -23.33 -1.01 12.00
C ARG A 161 -23.11 -0.86 10.51
N ASN A 162 -21.90 -1.18 10.09
CA ASN A 162 -21.52 -1.20 8.69
C ASN A 162 -20.65 -2.40 8.39
N GLN A 163 -21.03 -3.21 7.42
CA GLN A 163 -20.27 -4.36 6.95
C GLN A 163 -19.91 -4.15 5.48
N THR A 164 -18.62 -4.23 5.16
CA THR A 164 -18.12 -4.09 3.79
C THR A 164 -17.31 -5.32 3.41
N GLU A 165 -17.67 -5.95 2.29
CA GLU A 165 -16.91 -7.02 1.65
C GLU A 165 -16.40 -6.51 0.30
N THR A 166 -15.15 -6.73 0.00
CA THR A 166 -14.55 -6.44 -1.31
C THR A 166 -13.83 -7.68 -1.80
N LEU A 167 -14.19 -8.14 -2.99
CA LEU A 167 -13.47 -9.14 -3.75
C LEU A 167 -12.87 -8.47 -4.97
N GLY A 168 -11.57 -8.62 -5.17
CA GLY A 168 -10.90 -8.00 -6.31
C GLY A 168 -9.93 -8.94 -7.02
N VAL A 169 -9.77 -8.66 -8.30
CA VAL A 169 -8.79 -9.29 -9.20
C VAL A 169 -7.90 -8.20 -9.74
N GLU A 170 -6.59 -8.38 -9.63
CA GLU A 170 -5.61 -7.44 -10.17
C GLU A 170 -4.69 -8.10 -11.18
N TYR A 171 -4.26 -7.33 -12.16
CA TYR A 171 -3.16 -7.64 -13.06
C TYR A 171 -2.15 -6.51 -13.05
N ARG A 172 -0.89 -6.83 -12.77
CA ARG A 172 0.23 -5.88 -12.82
C ARG A 172 1.29 -6.37 -13.78
N GLN A 173 1.75 -5.50 -14.67
CA GLN A 173 2.77 -5.81 -15.66
C GLN A 173 3.84 -4.72 -15.70
N PRO A 174 5.07 -5.00 -15.23
CA PRO A 174 6.21 -4.17 -15.58
C PRO A 174 6.43 -4.20 -17.09
N ILE A 175 6.37 -3.03 -17.72
CA ILE A 175 6.59 -2.86 -19.18
C ILE A 175 8.02 -2.43 -19.47
N TYR A 176 8.69 -1.84 -18.48
CA TYR A 176 10.09 -1.47 -18.52
C TYR A 176 10.68 -1.66 -17.12
N ARG A 177 11.82 -2.37 -17.03
CA ARG A 177 12.47 -2.64 -15.77
C ARG A 177 13.98 -2.67 -15.92
N THR A 178 14.65 -1.82 -15.17
CA THR A 178 16.11 -1.77 -14.99
C THR A 178 16.44 -1.73 -13.51
N LEU A 179 17.72 -1.72 -13.16
CA LEU A 179 18.16 -1.55 -11.77
C LEU A 179 17.69 -0.23 -11.14
N GLN A 180 17.57 0.81 -11.95
CA GLN A 180 17.22 2.16 -11.50
C GLN A 180 15.77 2.53 -11.76
N THR A 181 15.19 2.08 -12.86
CA THR A 181 13.87 2.56 -13.30
C THR A 181 12.95 1.38 -13.57
N GLU A 182 11.72 1.50 -13.09
CA GLU A 182 10.64 0.57 -13.37
C GLU A 182 9.38 1.33 -13.79
N TRP A 183 8.72 0.86 -14.86
CA TRP A 183 7.40 1.30 -15.30
C TRP A 183 6.46 0.12 -15.26
N THR A 184 5.35 0.26 -14.53
CA THR A 184 4.37 -0.81 -14.36
C THR A 184 2.98 -0.31 -14.73
N LEU A 185 2.25 -1.11 -15.48
CA LEU A 185 0.81 -0.93 -15.71
C LEU A 185 0.04 -1.87 -14.80
N GLY A 186 -1.09 -1.39 -14.28
CA GLY A 186 -1.99 -2.18 -13.45
C GLY A 186 -3.42 -2.06 -13.92
N LEU A 187 -4.16 -3.14 -13.82
CA LEU A 187 -5.60 -3.19 -14.01
C LEU A 187 -6.19 -3.93 -12.81
N ASN A 188 -7.18 -3.33 -12.15
CA ASN A 188 -7.86 -3.93 -11.01
C ASN A 188 -9.37 -3.82 -11.19
N LEU A 189 -10.08 -4.88 -10.83
CA LEU A 189 -11.53 -4.92 -10.77
C LEU A 189 -11.95 -5.29 -9.37
N ASP A 190 -12.64 -4.38 -8.69
CA ASP A 190 -13.19 -4.55 -7.34
C ASP A 190 -14.71 -4.71 -7.41
N ILE A 191 -15.23 -5.77 -6.80
CA ILE A 191 -16.65 -5.94 -6.50
C ILE A 191 -16.81 -5.73 -5.01
N ARG A 192 -17.55 -4.69 -4.64
CA ARG A 192 -17.68 -4.23 -3.27
C ARG A 192 -19.13 -4.25 -2.83
N ASN A 193 -19.42 -4.98 -1.75
CA ASN A 193 -20.74 -5.09 -1.15
C ASN A 193 -20.71 -4.45 0.23
N ASN A 194 -21.51 -3.43 0.44
CA ASN A 194 -21.66 -2.76 1.71
C ASN A 194 -23.08 -2.95 2.24
N ARG A 195 -23.20 -3.18 3.54
CA ARG A 195 -24.48 -3.26 4.26
C ARG A 195 -24.43 -2.38 5.49
N SER A 196 -25.43 -1.54 5.65
CA SER A 196 -25.55 -0.66 6.81
C SER A 196 -26.89 -0.82 7.51
N SER A 197 -26.87 -0.66 8.84
CA SER A 197 -28.07 -0.79 9.68
C SER A 197 -28.05 0.21 10.83
N LEU A 198 -29.24 0.55 11.29
CA LEU A 198 -29.51 1.38 12.46
C LEU A 198 -30.50 0.61 13.34
N GLU A 199 -30.15 0.35 14.61
CA GLU A 199 -30.95 -0.44 15.55
C GLU A 199 -31.38 -1.83 15.00
N GLY A 200 -30.47 -2.46 14.21
CA GLY A 200 -30.72 -3.76 13.57
C GLY A 200 -31.61 -3.70 12.33
N VAL A 201 -32.11 -2.53 11.92
CA VAL A 201 -32.89 -2.33 10.71
C VAL A 201 -31.99 -1.81 9.59
N SER A 202 -32.14 -2.34 8.37
CA SER A 202 -31.43 -1.84 7.20
C SER A 202 -31.65 -0.35 7.00
N PHE A 203 -30.60 0.44 6.89
CA PHE A 203 -30.65 1.89 6.80
C PHE A 203 -29.62 2.44 5.83
N CYS A 204 -30.00 3.39 5.00
CA CYS A 204 -29.13 4.06 4.05
C CYS A 204 -28.60 5.37 4.63
N PHE A 205 -27.32 5.44 4.97
CA PHE A 205 -26.68 6.66 5.46
C PHE A 205 -26.19 7.58 4.33
N SER A 206 -25.93 7.03 3.15
CA SER A 206 -25.46 7.78 1.97
C SER A 206 -25.90 7.08 0.68
N GLN A 207 -25.87 7.82 -0.44
CA GLN A 207 -26.10 7.25 -1.77
C GLN A 207 -24.75 6.74 -2.37
N PRO A 208 -24.78 5.76 -3.29
CA PRO A 208 -25.94 4.95 -3.72
C PRO A 208 -26.31 3.90 -2.67
N CYS A 209 -27.61 3.75 -2.37
CA CYS A 209 -28.06 2.76 -1.40
C CYS A 209 -29.54 2.39 -1.65
N ILE A 210 -29.86 1.08 -1.53
CA ILE A 210 -31.22 0.53 -1.55
C ILE A 210 -31.32 -0.45 -0.38
N ASP A 211 -32.30 -0.27 0.50
CA ASP A 211 -32.54 -1.15 1.65
C ASP A 211 -31.27 -1.43 2.49
N GLY A 212 -30.49 -0.38 2.77
CA GLY A 212 -29.23 -0.50 3.52
C GLY A 212 -28.08 -1.16 2.77
N LYS A 213 -28.21 -1.42 1.46
CA LYS A 213 -27.17 -2.06 0.64
C LYS A 213 -26.61 -1.10 -0.39
N THR A 214 -25.29 -1.10 -0.49
CA THR A 214 -24.52 -0.38 -1.52
C THR A 214 -23.57 -1.38 -2.18
N ASN A 215 -23.86 -1.77 -3.40
CA ASN A 215 -22.98 -2.63 -4.20
C ASN A 215 -22.31 -1.78 -5.28
N LEU A 216 -21.00 -1.80 -5.34
CA LEU A 216 -20.21 -1.06 -6.32
C LEU A 216 -19.26 -1.99 -7.07
N THR A 217 -19.15 -1.78 -8.37
CA THR A 217 -18.09 -2.37 -9.19
C THR A 217 -17.19 -1.26 -9.69
N VAL A 218 -15.90 -1.38 -9.38
CA VAL A 218 -14.93 -0.33 -9.72
C VAL A 218 -13.79 -0.93 -10.54
N LEU A 219 -13.62 -0.41 -11.76
CA LEU A 219 -12.47 -0.72 -12.61
C LEU A 219 -11.41 0.35 -12.40
N ARG A 220 -10.17 -0.08 -12.11
CA ARG A 220 -9.04 0.83 -11.86
C ARG A 220 -7.91 0.54 -12.84
N PHE A 221 -7.46 1.55 -13.55
CA PHE A 221 -6.27 1.47 -14.38
C PHE A 221 -5.17 2.31 -13.76
N SER A 222 -4.00 1.71 -13.48
CA SER A 222 -2.87 2.40 -12.87
C SER A 222 -1.63 2.38 -13.73
N GLN A 223 -0.86 3.47 -13.64
CA GLN A 223 0.46 3.65 -14.23
C GLN A 223 1.39 4.01 -13.10
N GLU A 224 2.43 3.22 -12.91
CA GLU A 224 3.39 3.40 -11.82
C GLU A 224 4.78 3.62 -12.40
N TRP A 225 5.49 4.57 -11.88
CA TRP A 225 6.87 4.87 -12.20
C TRP A 225 7.70 4.90 -10.92
N LEU A 226 8.76 4.14 -10.91
CA LEU A 226 9.76 4.11 -9.85
C LEU A 226 11.12 4.42 -10.44
N ASN A 227 11.84 5.37 -9.85
CA ASN A 227 13.24 5.62 -10.14
C ASN A 227 14.03 5.66 -8.82
N ARG A 228 15.12 4.88 -8.78
CA ARG A 228 15.96 4.75 -7.59
C ARG A 228 17.42 4.88 -7.92
N THR A 229 18.12 5.64 -7.13
CA THR A 229 19.57 5.73 -7.07
C THR A 229 20.02 5.37 -5.66
N PRO A 230 21.34 5.25 -5.36
CA PRO A 230 21.80 4.99 -4.00
C PRO A 230 21.29 5.98 -2.95
N ASN A 231 21.04 7.22 -3.34
CA ASN A 231 20.67 8.30 -2.41
C ASN A 231 19.26 8.85 -2.61
N GLN A 232 18.58 8.49 -3.70
CA GLN A 232 17.27 9.07 -4.03
C GLN A 232 16.30 8.01 -4.53
N VAL A 233 15.03 8.16 -4.13
CA VAL A 233 13.93 7.39 -4.68
C VAL A 233 12.81 8.35 -5.07
N PHE A 234 12.33 8.21 -6.30
CA PHE A 234 11.13 8.85 -6.81
C PHE A 234 10.12 7.76 -7.14
N ALA A 235 8.91 7.89 -6.64
CA ALA A 235 7.81 7.02 -7.00
C ALA A 235 6.61 7.89 -7.38
N ALA A 236 5.98 7.57 -8.51
CA ALA A 236 4.77 8.22 -8.95
C ALA A 236 3.75 7.17 -9.37
N ARG A 237 2.48 7.41 -9.04
CA ARG A 237 1.35 6.60 -9.47
C ARG A 237 0.25 7.52 -9.96
N SER A 238 -0.27 7.20 -11.14
CA SER A 238 -1.48 7.77 -11.70
C SER A 238 -2.51 6.65 -11.82
N GLN A 239 -3.70 6.85 -11.27
CA GLN A 239 -4.76 5.85 -11.28
C GLN A 239 -6.07 6.49 -11.74
N LEU A 240 -6.72 5.86 -12.72
CA LEU A 240 -8.05 6.20 -13.19
C LEU A 240 -9.03 5.19 -12.59
N ASN A 241 -10.08 5.67 -11.94
CA ASN A 241 -11.11 4.86 -11.31
C ASN A 241 -12.42 5.08 -12.05
N PHE A 242 -13.08 3.99 -12.40
CA PHE A 242 -14.37 4.00 -13.09
C PHE A 242 -15.34 3.15 -12.29
N GLY A 243 -16.35 3.79 -11.70
CA GLY A 243 -17.54 3.09 -11.21
C GLY A 243 -18.35 2.62 -12.41
N ILE A 244 -18.67 1.34 -12.48
CA ILE A 244 -19.39 0.76 -13.61
C ILE A 244 -20.61 -0.01 -13.12
N ASN A 245 -21.67 0.01 -13.93
CA ASN A 245 -22.88 -0.76 -13.67
C ASN A 245 -22.67 -2.21 -14.12
N ALA A 246 -22.07 -3.03 -13.23
CA ALA A 246 -21.82 -4.45 -13.48
C ALA A 246 -21.88 -5.23 -12.15
N PHE A 247 -22.00 -6.56 -12.24
CA PHE A 247 -21.96 -7.49 -11.11
C PHE A 247 -22.90 -7.11 -9.95
N ASP A 248 -24.16 -6.82 -10.27
CA ASP A 248 -25.22 -6.48 -9.31
C ASP A 248 -24.98 -5.16 -8.56
N SER A 249 -24.38 -4.16 -9.23
CA SER A 249 -24.20 -2.81 -8.67
C SER A 249 -25.55 -2.18 -8.29
N THR A 250 -25.57 -1.42 -7.20
CA THR A 250 -26.75 -0.69 -6.72
C THR A 250 -27.05 0.48 -7.65
N VAL A 251 -28.05 0.32 -8.53
CA VAL A 251 -28.44 1.33 -9.51
C VAL A 251 -29.43 2.31 -8.90
N VAL A 252 -29.03 3.56 -8.80
CA VAL A 252 -29.87 4.68 -8.37
C VAL A 252 -29.81 5.83 -9.38
N ASN A 253 -30.91 6.60 -9.50
CA ASN A 253 -30.97 7.76 -10.38
C ASN A 253 -30.68 9.09 -9.65
N ILE A 254 -30.13 9.00 -8.44
CA ILE A 254 -29.79 10.15 -7.59
C ILE A 254 -28.29 10.07 -7.31
N GLU A 255 -27.58 11.17 -7.46
CA GLU A 255 -26.17 11.27 -7.16
C GLU A 255 -25.88 11.43 -5.66
N PRO A 256 -24.72 10.92 -5.19
CA PRO A 256 -23.79 10.07 -5.93
C PRO A 256 -24.40 8.73 -6.31
N ASN A 257 -24.07 8.24 -7.48
CA ASN A 257 -24.56 6.96 -8.00
C ASN A 257 -23.40 5.95 -8.20
N GLN A 258 -23.71 4.77 -8.78
CA GLN A 258 -22.71 3.71 -9.00
C GLN A 258 -21.76 3.99 -10.17
N GLU A 259 -22.09 4.93 -11.05
CA GLU A 259 -21.27 5.32 -12.20
C GLU A 259 -20.57 6.63 -11.90
N PHE A 260 -19.26 6.60 -11.82
CA PHE A 260 -18.42 7.76 -11.53
C PHE A 260 -17.06 7.63 -12.16
N PHE A 261 -16.39 8.75 -12.30
CA PHE A 261 -15.00 8.82 -12.72
C PHE A 261 -14.19 9.62 -11.70
N SER A 262 -13.02 9.09 -11.31
CA SER A 262 -12.02 9.85 -10.57
C SER A 262 -10.60 9.51 -11.00
N TRP A 263 -9.71 10.47 -10.83
CA TRP A 263 -8.29 10.32 -10.99
C TRP A 263 -7.58 10.49 -9.64
N LEU A 264 -6.67 9.57 -9.32
CA LEU A 264 -5.82 9.64 -8.14
C LEU A 264 -4.36 9.72 -8.59
N GLY A 265 -3.69 10.83 -8.30
CA GLY A 265 -2.27 11.05 -8.48
C GLY A 265 -1.54 10.94 -7.14
N GLN A 266 -0.44 10.19 -7.12
CA GLN A 266 0.41 10.03 -5.95
C GLN A 266 1.85 10.21 -6.36
N PHE A 267 2.60 11.00 -5.60
CA PHE A 267 4.04 11.21 -5.80
C PHE A 267 4.75 11.10 -4.45
N GLN A 268 5.87 10.38 -4.43
CA GLN A 268 6.72 10.22 -3.26
C GLN A 268 8.17 10.45 -3.66
N PHE A 269 8.88 11.16 -2.81
CA PHE A 269 10.29 11.45 -2.96
C PHE A 269 11.02 11.14 -1.66
N VAL A 270 12.15 10.47 -1.75
CA VAL A 270 13.07 10.25 -0.63
C VAL A 270 14.45 10.66 -1.07
N ASN A 271 15.12 11.48 -0.28
CA ASN A 271 16.52 11.83 -0.48
C ASN A 271 17.33 11.59 0.78
N ARG A 272 18.44 10.86 0.65
CA ARG A 272 19.43 10.65 1.70
C ARG A 272 20.60 11.61 1.48
N PHE A 273 20.85 12.46 2.44
CA PHE A 273 22.01 13.36 2.45
C PHE A 273 23.28 12.62 2.94
N SER A 274 24.45 13.22 2.72
CA SER A 274 25.75 12.64 3.10
C SER A 274 25.91 12.41 4.62
N ASN A 275 25.18 13.13 5.45
CA ASN A 275 25.11 12.97 6.90
C ASN A 275 24.03 11.97 7.35
N ASN A 276 23.50 11.15 6.45
CA ASN A 276 22.42 10.19 6.67
C ASN A 276 21.05 10.80 7.05
N TRP A 277 20.88 12.10 6.93
CA TRP A 277 19.55 12.69 7.05
C TRP A 277 18.69 12.24 5.87
N LEU A 278 17.41 12.01 6.13
CA LEU A 278 16.44 11.63 5.09
C LEU A 278 15.39 12.73 4.97
N LEU A 279 15.22 13.25 3.77
CA LEU A 279 14.09 14.10 3.42
C LEU A 279 13.07 13.27 2.66
N LEU A 280 11.84 13.25 3.13
CA LEU A 280 10.71 12.59 2.51
C LEU A 280 9.69 13.64 2.07
N GLY A 281 9.26 13.58 0.82
CA GLY A 281 8.19 14.39 0.28
C GLY A 281 7.06 13.50 -0.21
N ARG A 282 5.80 13.88 0.04
CA ARG A 282 4.60 13.21 -0.48
C ARG A 282 3.66 14.26 -1.04
N PHE A 283 3.05 13.93 -2.16
CA PHE A 283 1.99 14.72 -2.75
C PHE A 283 0.91 13.77 -3.26
N TYR A 284 -0.34 14.04 -2.89
CA TYR A 284 -1.51 13.30 -3.36
C TYR A 284 -2.53 14.28 -3.94
N ALA A 285 -3.20 13.86 -5.00
CA ALA A 285 -4.29 14.59 -5.61
C ALA A 285 -5.38 13.61 -6.02
N GLN A 286 -6.62 13.85 -5.61
CA GLN A 286 -7.79 13.16 -6.14
C GLN A 286 -8.68 14.20 -6.81
N ILE A 287 -9.05 13.94 -8.05
CA ILE A 287 -9.97 14.78 -8.84
C ILE A 287 -11.06 13.88 -9.38
N ALA A 288 -12.29 14.19 -9.03
CA ALA A 288 -13.49 13.49 -9.47
C ALA A 288 -14.26 14.33 -10.47
N GLY A 289 -14.73 13.70 -11.55
CA GLY A 289 -15.64 14.33 -12.51
C GLY A 289 -17.08 14.37 -12.00
N ASP A 290 -17.43 13.43 -11.10
CA ASP A 290 -18.76 13.19 -10.55
C ASP A 290 -18.70 13.20 -9.02
N PRO A 291 -19.84 13.38 -8.32
CA PRO A 291 -19.93 13.12 -6.90
C PRO A 291 -19.61 11.65 -6.60
N LEU A 292 -18.76 11.39 -5.62
CA LEU A 292 -18.31 10.05 -5.31
C LEU A 292 -19.12 9.40 -4.19
N PRO A 293 -19.40 8.10 -4.29
CA PRO A 293 -19.80 7.31 -3.13
C PRO A 293 -18.79 7.48 -1.99
N ILE A 294 -19.25 7.56 -0.74
CA ILE A 294 -18.42 7.88 0.44
C ILE A 294 -17.17 6.99 0.57
N ILE A 295 -17.27 5.74 0.15
CA ILE A 295 -16.16 4.76 0.18
C ILE A 295 -15.10 4.98 -0.91
N GLU A 296 -15.33 5.89 -1.85
CA GLU A 296 -14.38 6.30 -2.91
C GLU A 296 -13.88 7.73 -2.68
N GLN A 297 -14.42 8.45 -1.68
CA GLN A 297 -13.97 9.78 -1.32
C GLN A 297 -12.57 9.78 -0.68
N PHE A 298 -11.88 10.91 -0.79
CA PHE A 298 -10.56 11.12 -0.18
C PHE A 298 -10.71 11.61 1.26
N SER A 299 -9.92 11.05 2.16
CA SER A 299 -9.92 11.41 3.57
C SER A 299 -8.66 12.19 3.95
N LEU A 300 -8.81 13.33 4.58
CA LEU A 300 -7.78 14.15 5.21
C LEU A 300 -7.91 14.10 6.73
N GLY A 301 -6.79 14.22 7.44
CA GLY A 301 -6.66 14.06 8.89
C GLY A 301 -6.06 12.71 9.28
N GLY A 302 -5.33 12.69 10.39
CA GLY A 302 -4.65 11.52 10.93
C GLY A 302 -3.22 11.34 10.42
N ILE A 303 -2.61 10.24 10.89
CA ILE A 303 -1.17 9.94 10.71
C ILE A 303 -0.74 9.81 9.26
N ASP A 304 -1.65 9.40 8.36
CA ASP A 304 -1.34 9.10 6.96
C ASP A 304 -1.39 10.34 6.06
N THR A 305 -2.08 11.40 6.50
CA THR A 305 -2.34 12.60 5.69
C THR A 305 -1.87 13.87 6.40
N VAL A 306 -2.68 14.47 7.28
CA VAL A 306 -2.33 15.69 8.03
C VAL A 306 -2.37 15.37 9.52
N ARG A 307 -1.19 15.24 10.14
CA ARG A 307 -1.05 15.00 11.58
C ARG A 307 -1.44 16.26 12.38
N GLY A 308 -2.01 16.06 13.55
CA GLY A 308 -2.62 17.10 14.40
C GLY A 308 -4.15 17.03 14.42
N TYR A 309 -4.74 16.18 13.58
CA TYR A 309 -6.19 15.99 13.46
C TYR A 309 -6.59 14.53 13.59
N ALA A 310 -7.82 14.27 13.97
CA ALA A 310 -8.36 12.91 13.97
C ALA A 310 -8.38 12.30 12.56
N LYS A 311 -8.40 10.98 12.49
CA LYS A 311 -8.55 10.25 11.22
C LYS A 311 -9.92 10.57 10.62
N ASN A 312 -9.96 10.86 9.31
CA ASN A 312 -11.16 11.21 8.55
C ASN A 312 -11.80 12.55 9.00
N GLU A 313 -11.01 13.52 9.41
CA GLU A 313 -11.51 14.87 9.78
C GLU A 313 -12.26 15.53 8.63
N ILE A 314 -11.74 15.41 7.41
CA ILE A 314 -12.37 15.84 6.17
C ILE A 314 -12.48 14.64 5.23
N VAL A 315 -13.65 14.42 4.64
CA VAL A 315 -13.91 13.40 3.63
C VAL A 315 -14.62 14.07 2.45
N THR A 316 -14.00 14.03 1.26
CA THR A 316 -14.45 14.81 0.09
C THR A 316 -14.22 14.06 -1.23
N ASP A 317 -14.93 14.47 -2.29
CA ASP A 317 -14.76 13.95 -3.64
C ASP A 317 -13.38 14.27 -4.21
N ASN A 318 -12.90 15.49 -3.94
CA ASN A 318 -11.65 16.03 -4.46
C ASN A 318 -10.73 16.42 -3.31
N ALA A 319 -9.44 16.20 -3.46
CA ALA A 319 -8.46 16.60 -2.46
C ALA A 319 -7.08 16.84 -3.04
N LEU A 320 -6.32 17.73 -2.41
CA LEU A 320 -4.89 17.91 -2.59
C LEU A 320 -4.21 17.78 -1.23
N LEU A 321 -3.09 17.06 -1.17
CA LEU A 321 -2.31 16.86 0.04
C LEU A 321 -0.82 16.99 -0.26
N GLY A 322 -0.09 17.75 0.54
CA GLY A 322 1.37 17.84 0.54
C GLY A 322 1.95 17.55 1.91
N SER A 323 3.06 16.83 1.98
CA SER A 323 3.78 16.50 3.22
C SER A 323 5.27 16.52 2.98
N LEU A 324 6.02 17.15 3.87
CA LEU A 324 7.47 17.08 3.96
C LEU A 324 7.87 16.60 5.35
N GLU A 325 8.73 15.59 5.42
CA GLU A 325 9.26 15.03 6.66
C GLU A 325 10.77 14.93 6.57
N LEU A 326 11.47 15.49 7.55
CA LEU A 326 12.92 15.37 7.74
C LEU A 326 13.18 14.39 8.88
N ARG A 327 13.98 13.35 8.62
CA ARG A 327 14.45 12.38 9.63
C ARG A 327 15.92 12.58 9.90
N ILE A 328 16.26 12.73 11.15
CA ILE A 328 17.62 13.01 11.65
C ILE A 328 18.02 11.85 12.55
N PRO A 329 19.03 11.04 12.19
CA PRO A 329 19.53 9.97 13.04
C PRO A 329 20.20 10.55 14.29
N LEU A 330 19.95 9.92 15.44
CA LEU A 330 20.53 10.29 16.74
C LEU A 330 21.60 9.29 17.20
N THR A 331 21.81 8.22 16.47
CA THR A 331 22.77 7.15 16.77
C THR A 331 23.74 6.94 15.62
N GLN A 332 24.85 6.22 15.87
CA GLN A 332 25.83 5.88 14.83
C GLN A 332 25.20 5.03 13.72
N ASP A 333 24.35 4.06 14.08
CA ASP A 333 23.50 3.39 13.12
C ASP A 333 22.30 4.30 12.87
N PRO A 334 22.14 4.82 11.62
CA PRO A 334 21.10 5.79 11.30
C PRO A 334 19.67 5.24 11.37
N GLU A 335 19.51 3.92 11.45
CA GLU A 335 18.18 3.29 11.49
C GLU A 335 17.67 3.02 12.92
N VAL A 336 18.57 3.05 13.92
CA VAL A 336 18.22 2.69 15.30
C VAL A 336 17.34 3.72 15.98
N LEU A 337 17.71 4.99 15.93
CA LEU A 337 16.95 6.06 16.57
C LEU A 337 16.98 7.33 15.72
N GLN A 338 15.80 7.81 15.36
CA GLN A 338 15.62 9.00 14.55
C GLN A 338 14.61 9.94 15.20
N ILE A 339 14.92 11.22 15.21
CA ILE A 339 13.94 12.27 15.40
C ILE A 339 13.39 12.69 14.04
N THR A 340 12.12 12.97 13.98
CA THR A 340 11.43 13.43 12.76
C THR A 340 10.84 14.81 12.99
N SER A 341 10.88 15.68 11.99
CA SER A 341 10.12 16.90 11.93
C SER A 341 9.32 16.93 10.66
N PHE A 342 8.10 17.45 10.70
CA PHE A 342 7.23 17.45 9.55
C PHE A 342 6.38 18.70 9.43
N VAL A 343 5.99 19.00 8.19
CA VAL A 343 4.96 19.96 7.82
C VAL A 343 4.05 19.32 6.79
N GLU A 344 2.75 19.43 7.00
CA GLU A 344 1.72 18.79 6.18
C GLU A 344 0.56 19.75 5.95
N GLY A 345 -0.07 19.65 4.80
CA GLY A 345 -1.26 20.43 4.51
C GLY A 345 -2.10 19.77 3.42
N GLY A 346 -3.40 19.90 3.53
CA GLY A 346 -4.33 19.36 2.55
C GLY A 346 -5.61 20.18 2.49
N THR A 347 -6.25 20.17 1.34
CA THR A 347 -7.55 20.81 1.10
C THR A 347 -8.47 19.84 0.36
N GLY A 348 -9.76 19.89 0.67
CA GLY A 348 -10.76 19.05 0.03
C GLY A 348 -12.01 19.84 -0.35
N TRP A 349 -12.71 19.41 -1.41
CA TRP A 349 -13.97 20.00 -1.87
C TRP A 349 -14.86 18.95 -2.52
N ASN A 350 -16.15 19.21 -2.55
CA ASN A 350 -17.17 18.32 -3.09
C ASN A 350 -17.73 18.82 -4.43
N ASN A 351 -18.25 17.90 -5.24
CA ASN A 351 -18.90 18.23 -6.50
C ASN A 351 -20.40 18.54 -6.34
N LEU A 352 -21.05 17.97 -5.33
CA LEU A 352 -22.50 18.10 -5.11
C LEU A 352 -22.83 18.64 -3.72
N LEU A 353 -22.25 18.06 -2.67
CA LEU A 353 -22.50 18.48 -1.29
C LEU A 353 -21.75 19.77 -0.98
N PRO A 354 -22.16 20.53 0.04
CA PRO A 354 -21.38 21.67 0.53
C PRO A 354 -19.95 21.21 0.89
N ASP A 355 -18.98 22.09 0.64
CA ASP A 355 -17.62 21.86 1.08
C ASP A 355 -17.52 21.82 2.61
N PRO A 356 -16.60 21.05 3.19
CA PRO A 356 -16.39 21.07 4.63
C PRO A 356 -15.91 22.43 5.12
N ASP A 357 -16.20 22.75 6.36
CA ASP A 357 -15.70 23.94 7.04
C ASP A 357 -14.98 23.54 8.33
N PRO A 358 -13.64 23.67 8.38
CA PRO A 358 -12.74 24.17 7.31
C PRO A 358 -12.53 23.16 6.17
N ALA A 359 -12.36 23.67 4.95
CA ALA A 359 -12.01 22.87 3.78
C ALA A 359 -10.51 22.52 3.71
N THR A 360 -9.69 23.14 4.53
CA THR A 360 -8.23 23.01 4.52
C THR A 360 -7.71 22.68 5.91
N LEU A 361 -6.81 21.70 5.98
CA LEU A 361 -6.07 21.35 7.19
C LEU A 361 -4.59 21.65 7.00
N GLY A 362 -3.91 22.04 8.08
CA GLY A 362 -2.46 22.22 8.12
C GLY A 362 -1.91 21.75 9.44
N GLY A 363 -0.77 21.06 9.42
CA GLY A 363 -0.14 20.53 10.61
C GLY A 363 1.38 20.61 10.56
N ILE A 364 1.99 20.85 11.70
CA ILE A 364 3.45 20.75 11.91
C ILE A 364 3.70 19.88 13.12
N GLY A 365 4.87 19.27 13.21
CA GLY A 365 5.15 18.48 14.40
C GLY A 365 6.51 17.81 14.41
N LEU A 366 6.68 17.05 15.47
CA LEU A 366 7.87 16.26 15.76
C LEU A 366 7.48 14.79 16.01
N GLY A 367 8.42 13.89 15.78
CA GLY A 367 8.24 12.50 16.08
C GLY A 367 9.53 11.80 16.44
N LEU A 368 9.40 10.58 16.93
CA LEU A 368 10.48 9.68 17.26
C LEU A 368 10.24 8.33 16.58
N ARG A 369 11.26 7.79 15.96
CA ARG A 369 11.30 6.43 15.43
C ARG A 369 12.43 5.68 16.10
N TRP A 370 12.13 4.57 16.71
CA TRP A 370 13.08 3.78 17.47
C TRP A 370 12.99 2.30 17.13
N LEU A 371 14.07 1.75 16.60
CA LEU A 371 14.30 0.32 16.47
C LEU A 371 14.89 -0.19 17.81
N VAL A 372 14.00 -0.62 18.72
CA VAL A 372 14.37 -1.00 20.09
C VAL A 372 15.22 -2.28 20.11
N ALA A 373 14.84 -3.24 19.26
CA ALA A 373 15.52 -4.53 19.11
C ALA A 373 15.23 -5.08 17.70
N ASN A 374 15.92 -6.17 17.33
CA ASN A 374 15.64 -6.83 16.05
C ASN A 374 14.15 -7.10 15.86
N GLY A 375 13.55 -6.40 14.89
CA GLY A 375 12.15 -6.52 14.54
C GLY A 375 11.18 -5.70 15.40
N LEU A 376 11.61 -5.08 16.53
CA LEU A 376 10.74 -4.25 17.37
C LEU A 376 10.95 -2.76 17.08
N THR A 377 9.94 -2.13 16.51
CA THR A 377 9.94 -0.69 16.17
C THR A 377 8.87 0.03 16.98
N VAL A 378 9.23 1.18 17.54
CA VAL A 378 8.32 2.11 18.21
C VAL A 378 8.32 3.43 17.43
N ARG A 379 7.14 3.99 17.22
CA ARG A 379 6.95 5.31 16.64
C ARG A 379 6.05 6.14 17.54
N LEU A 380 6.42 7.40 17.73
CA LEU A 380 5.63 8.40 18.43
C LEU A 380 5.67 9.68 17.60
N ASP A 381 4.52 10.26 17.29
CA ASP A 381 4.43 11.55 16.60
C ASP A 381 3.53 12.49 17.40
N TYR A 382 3.89 13.76 17.43
CA TYR A 382 3.08 14.84 17.96
C TYR A 382 2.87 15.89 16.87
N GLY A 383 1.60 16.06 16.46
CA GLY A 383 1.18 17.04 15.47
C GLY A 383 0.42 18.18 16.11
N ILE A 384 0.75 19.40 15.70
CA ILE A 384 0.08 20.63 16.12
C ILE A 384 -0.78 21.09 14.95
N PRO A 385 -2.12 21.15 15.12
CA PRO A 385 -3.00 21.67 14.10
C PRO A 385 -2.79 23.18 13.91
N LEU A 386 -2.72 23.63 12.66
CA LEU A 386 -2.57 25.05 12.30
C LEU A 386 -3.92 25.71 11.98
N VAL A 387 -4.94 24.88 11.71
CA VAL A 387 -6.32 25.31 11.48
C VAL A 387 -7.19 24.69 12.56
N SER A 388 -8.01 25.50 13.22
CA SER A 388 -8.92 24.99 14.25
C SER A 388 -10.07 24.22 13.60
N VAL A 389 -10.40 23.08 14.20
CA VAL A 389 -11.61 22.29 13.89
C VAL A 389 -12.43 22.15 15.17
N ASP A 390 -13.73 21.99 15.04
CA ASP A 390 -14.60 21.75 16.17
C ASP A 390 -14.43 20.31 16.67
N ASN A 391 -13.45 20.12 17.56
CA ASN A 391 -13.19 18.80 18.19
C ASN A 391 -14.10 18.63 19.39
N SER A 392 -15.00 17.68 19.32
CA SER A 392 -15.88 17.28 20.44
C SER A 392 -15.36 16.10 21.26
N GLY A 393 -14.23 15.51 20.87
CA GLY A 393 -13.68 14.30 21.44
C GLY A 393 -12.47 14.48 22.37
N ASN A 394 -12.05 13.40 23.01
CA ASN A 394 -10.92 13.34 23.94
C ASN A 394 -9.87 12.28 23.57
N SER A 395 -9.81 11.86 22.31
CA SER A 395 -8.80 10.87 21.87
C SER A 395 -7.41 11.47 21.82
N LEU A 396 -6.38 10.60 21.89
CA LEU A 396 -5.01 11.05 21.71
C LEU A 396 -4.78 11.67 20.33
N GLN A 397 -5.47 11.21 19.27
CA GLN A 397 -5.37 11.78 17.92
C GLN A 397 -5.86 13.24 17.88
N GLU A 398 -6.96 13.55 18.52
CA GLU A 398 -7.50 14.92 18.63
C GLU A 398 -6.58 15.84 19.43
N GLN A 399 -5.75 15.25 20.32
CA GLN A 399 -4.66 15.94 21.00
C GLN A 399 -3.35 15.97 20.19
N GLY A 400 -3.38 15.48 18.94
CA GLY A 400 -2.24 15.43 18.05
C GLY A 400 -1.23 14.33 18.32
N VAL A 401 -1.53 13.39 19.23
CA VAL A 401 -0.60 12.31 19.63
C VAL A 401 -0.92 11.02 18.87
N TYR A 402 0.08 10.49 18.18
CA TYR A 402 0.01 9.21 17.45
C TYR A 402 1.14 8.31 17.90
N PHE A 403 0.85 7.03 18.10
CA PHE A 403 1.88 6.06 18.42
C PHE A 403 1.64 4.73 17.70
N SER A 404 2.71 3.99 17.47
CA SER A 404 2.65 2.57 17.11
C SER A 404 3.81 1.79 17.71
N VAL A 405 3.53 0.53 18.03
CA VAL A 405 4.51 -0.48 18.42
C VAL A 405 4.33 -1.66 17.48
N ARG A 406 5.41 -2.07 16.82
CA ARG A 406 5.39 -3.13 15.82
C ARG A 406 6.54 -4.09 16.05
N TYR A 407 6.21 -5.38 16.10
CA TYR A 407 7.20 -6.46 16.13
C TYR A 407 7.05 -7.34 14.90
N ARG A 408 8.13 -7.48 14.14
CA ARG A 408 8.20 -8.32 12.94
C ARG A 408 9.32 -9.34 13.03
N LYS A 409 9.03 -10.59 12.68
CA LYS A 409 10.00 -11.67 12.63
C LYS A 409 9.82 -12.49 11.34
N ALA A 410 10.94 -12.75 10.66
CA ALA A 410 11.01 -13.66 9.52
C ALA A 410 11.60 -15.02 9.95
N PHE A 411 11.05 -16.10 9.40
CA PHE A 411 11.42 -17.49 9.72
C PHE A 411 11.91 -18.23 8.49
#